data_df11557b5d8a0c98084c13c29cfc3a24
#
_entry.id   df11557b5d8a0c98084c13c29cfc3a24
#
_cell.length_a   1.000
_cell.length_b   1.000
_cell.length_c   1.000
_cell.angle_alpha   90.00
_cell.angle_beta   90.00
_cell.angle_gamma   90.00
#
_symmetry.space_group_name_H-M   'P 1'
#
loop_
_entity.id
_entity.type
_entity.pdbx_description
1 polymer ?
#
loop_
_entity_poly.entity_id
_entity_poly.type
_entity_poly.pdbx_seq_one_letter_code
_entity_poly.pdbx_strand_id
1 'polypeptide(L)'
;MNIYKDTLYAVTPRAKIEYRIYVSDVPAREIEKYEIKDNLTALCRNGCANYEHKWSCPPFAPCYHEFTEKFENISVCLAFAYLDQFDYIKNDYLKIKAAHTILKSRMDKALRKLIGKDVYYISCGNCRLCKMCKCKTQGPCNHPDLMTYSFEALGINLAEMVKDLFDIPLLWYRKENLPDYTSVVAGLISKEKYDRSVIIKTLRSMN
;
A
#
# COMPACT_ATOMS: atom_id res chain seq x y z
N MET A 1 -17.62 11.63 -6.06
CA MET A 1 -16.94 10.65 -5.16
C MET A 1 -16.63 11.35 -3.84
N ASN A 2 -17.00 10.79 -2.69
CA ASN A 2 -16.79 11.45 -1.39
C ASN A 2 -15.43 10.99 -0.81
N ILE A 3 -14.40 11.82 -0.97
CA ILE A 3 -13.06 11.58 -0.46
C ILE A 3 -12.95 12.16 0.95
N TYR A 4 -12.62 11.31 1.92
CA TYR A 4 -12.21 11.78 3.23
C TYR A 4 -10.74 12.22 3.21
N LYS A 5 -10.44 13.36 3.84
CA LYS A 5 -9.08 13.92 3.93
C LYS A 5 -8.78 14.28 5.38
N ASP A 6 -7.59 13.94 5.84
CA ASP A 6 -7.12 14.26 7.18
C ASP A 6 -5.60 14.50 7.19
N THR A 7 -5.13 15.18 8.24
CA THR A 7 -3.72 15.40 8.51
C THR A 7 -3.35 14.72 9.81
N LEU A 8 -2.39 13.83 9.76
CA LEU A 8 -1.91 13.04 10.88
C LEU A 8 -0.42 13.30 11.13
N TYR A 9 0.07 12.84 12.26
CA TYR A 9 1.46 13.05 12.64
C TYR A 9 2.12 11.71 13.02
N ALA A 10 3.40 11.57 12.71
CA ALA A 10 4.24 10.47 13.15
C ALA A 10 5.36 11.03 14.01
N VAL A 11 5.38 10.68 15.29
CA VAL A 11 6.46 11.06 16.18
C VAL A 11 7.63 10.10 16.01
N THR A 12 8.79 10.65 15.74
CA THR A 12 10.07 9.94 15.66
C THR A 12 11.06 10.54 16.68
N PRO A 13 12.17 9.87 17.01
CA PRO A 13 13.17 10.46 17.91
C PRO A 13 13.78 11.79 17.43
N ARG A 14 13.68 12.09 16.13
CA ARG A 14 14.29 13.28 15.51
C ARG A 14 13.31 14.39 15.16
N ALA A 15 12.07 14.02 14.82
CA ALA A 15 11.09 14.99 14.35
C ALA A 15 9.65 14.46 14.49
N LYS A 16 8.71 15.40 14.58
CA LYS A 16 7.28 15.14 14.36
C LYS A 16 6.99 15.38 12.90
N ILE A 17 6.66 14.31 12.18
CA ILE A 17 6.41 14.32 10.74
C ILE A 17 4.92 14.41 10.47
N GLU A 18 4.52 15.43 9.74
CA GLU A 18 3.17 15.57 9.23
C GLU A 18 2.97 14.68 7.99
N TYR A 19 1.85 13.97 7.89
CA TYR A 19 1.45 13.29 6.69
C TYR A 19 -0.05 13.42 6.45
N ARG A 20 -0.43 13.45 5.19
CA ARG A 20 -1.83 13.53 4.78
C ARG A 20 -2.34 12.13 4.47
N ILE A 21 -3.59 11.87 4.83
CA ILE A 21 -4.31 10.64 4.54
C ILE A 21 -5.59 10.94 3.80
N TYR A 22 -5.80 10.28 2.67
CA TYR A 22 -7.01 10.36 1.87
C TYR A 22 -7.61 8.97 1.78
N VAL A 23 -8.93 8.87 1.96
CA VAL A 23 -9.67 7.60 1.88
C VAL A 23 -10.84 7.77 0.92
N SER A 24 -10.93 6.85 -0.03
CA SER A 24 -12.04 6.76 -1.00
C SER A 24 -12.67 5.38 -0.91
N ASP A 25 -13.99 5.35 -0.73
CA ASP A 25 -14.76 4.10 -0.73
C ASP A 25 -15.42 3.93 -2.11
N VAL A 26 -15.16 2.81 -2.74
CA VAL A 26 -15.72 2.44 -4.04
C VAL A 26 -16.12 0.95 -4.07
N PRO A 27 -17.02 0.53 -4.96
CA PRO A 27 -17.20 -0.89 -5.25
C PRO A 27 -15.89 -1.54 -5.68
N ALA A 28 -15.59 -2.75 -5.17
CA ALA A 28 -14.31 -3.43 -5.46
C ALA A 28 -14.10 -3.62 -6.97
N ARG A 29 -15.16 -3.93 -7.72
CA ARG A 29 -15.14 -4.09 -9.18
C ARG A 29 -14.74 -2.83 -9.96
N GLU A 30 -14.90 -1.63 -9.40
CA GLU A 30 -14.49 -0.40 -10.08
C GLU A 30 -12.97 -0.25 -10.19
N ILE A 31 -12.22 -1.00 -9.39
CA ILE A 31 -10.76 -1.02 -9.44
C ILE A 31 -10.25 -1.96 -10.55
N GLU A 32 -11.06 -2.93 -11.01
CA GLU A 32 -10.68 -3.89 -12.07
C GLU A 32 -10.28 -3.20 -13.38
N LYS A 33 -10.87 -2.04 -13.71
CA LYS A 33 -10.52 -1.28 -14.92
C LYS A 33 -9.04 -0.86 -14.99
N TYR A 34 -8.33 -0.85 -13.85
CA TYR A 34 -6.89 -0.54 -13.77
C TYR A 34 -6.00 -1.79 -13.83
N GLU A 35 -6.57 -2.97 -14.04
CA GLU A 35 -5.81 -4.22 -14.07
C GLU A 35 -5.02 -4.35 -15.38
N ILE A 36 -3.69 -4.44 -15.24
CA ILE A 36 -2.72 -4.64 -16.34
C ILE A 36 -1.70 -5.71 -15.95
N LYS A 37 -2.19 -6.86 -15.47
CA LYS A 37 -1.42 -7.91 -14.80
C LYS A 37 -0.15 -8.33 -15.54
N ASP A 38 -0.25 -8.59 -16.82
CA ASP A 38 0.88 -9.08 -17.62
C ASP A 38 2.01 -8.05 -17.69
N ASN A 39 1.67 -6.78 -17.89
CA ASN A 39 2.63 -5.69 -17.95
C ASN A 39 3.39 -5.53 -16.62
N LEU A 40 2.67 -5.56 -15.48
CA LEU A 40 3.28 -5.43 -14.16
C LEU A 40 4.10 -6.67 -13.79
N THR A 41 3.64 -7.87 -14.17
CA THR A 41 4.40 -9.11 -13.97
C THR A 41 5.71 -9.06 -14.76
N ALA A 42 5.71 -8.55 -15.99
CA ALA A 42 6.92 -8.36 -16.79
C ALA A 42 7.90 -7.39 -16.12
N LEU A 43 7.41 -6.27 -15.56
CA LEU A 43 8.25 -5.33 -14.81
C LEU A 43 8.85 -5.97 -13.56
N CYS A 44 8.08 -6.78 -12.82
CA CYS A 44 8.58 -7.52 -11.67
C CYS A 44 9.67 -8.53 -12.05
N ARG A 45 9.48 -9.25 -13.17
CA ARG A 45 10.48 -10.20 -13.70
C ARG A 45 11.79 -9.50 -14.06
N ASN A 46 11.72 -8.27 -14.55
CA ASN A 46 12.89 -7.51 -15.07
C ASN A 46 13.69 -6.78 -13.98
N GLY A 47 13.56 -7.11 -12.70
CA GLY A 47 14.46 -6.51 -11.70
C GLY A 47 13.94 -6.42 -10.27
N CYS A 48 12.77 -6.95 -9.97
CA CYS A 48 12.28 -6.95 -8.60
C CYS A 48 12.87 -8.11 -7.79
N ALA A 49 13.57 -7.80 -6.70
CA ALA A 49 14.16 -8.80 -5.80
C ALA A 49 13.13 -9.71 -5.08
N ASN A 50 11.84 -9.40 -5.20
CA ASN A 50 10.77 -10.20 -4.60
C ASN A 50 10.08 -11.13 -5.62
N TYR A 51 10.35 -10.96 -6.92
CA TYR A 51 9.81 -11.84 -7.96
C TYR A 51 10.29 -13.28 -7.69
N GLU A 52 9.38 -14.26 -7.74
CA GLU A 52 9.64 -15.68 -7.40
C GLU A 52 10.17 -15.96 -5.97
N HIS A 53 10.33 -14.93 -5.15
CA HIS A 53 10.89 -15.07 -3.81
C HIS A 53 9.89 -14.82 -2.68
N LYS A 54 8.63 -14.48 -3.01
CA LYS A 54 7.55 -14.28 -2.04
C LYS A 54 6.22 -14.79 -2.57
N TRP A 55 5.47 -15.51 -1.74
CA TRP A 55 4.12 -15.97 -2.06
C TRP A 55 3.14 -14.83 -2.37
N SER A 56 3.41 -13.63 -1.86
CA SER A 56 2.62 -12.42 -2.09
C SER A 56 3.01 -11.61 -3.33
N CYS A 57 3.91 -12.13 -4.16
CA CYS A 57 4.43 -11.46 -5.35
C CYS A 57 4.25 -12.32 -6.60
N PRO A 58 4.33 -11.74 -7.80
CA PRO A 58 4.34 -12.51 -9.04
C PRO A 58 5.49 -13.54 -9.07
N PRO A 59 5.29 -14.70 -9.69
CA PRO A 59 4.08 -15.12 -10.42
C PRO A 59 2.95 -15.69 -9.54
N PHE A 60 3.14 -15.80 -8.22
CA PHE A 60 2.24 -16.51 -7.30
C PHE A 60 1.03 -15.66 -6.84
N ALA A 61 1.11 -14.35 -6.94
CA ALA A 61 -0.02 -13.48 -6.62
C ALA A 61 -1.13 -13.61 -7.68
N PRO A 62 -2.41 -13.74 -7.29
CA PRO A 62 -3.53 -13.81 -8.24
C PRO A 62 -3.71 -12.49 -8.99
N CYS A 63 -4.58 -12.49 -9.99
CA CYS A 63 -5.12 -11.27 -10.58
C CYS A 63 -6.06 -10.57 -9.60
N TYR A 64 -6.26 -9.26 -9.78
CA TYR A 64 -7.12 -8.49 -8.87
C TYR A 64 -8.57 -9.00 -8.93
N HIS A 65 -9.15 -9.16 -10.13
CA HIS A 65 -10.52 -9.65 -10.29
C HIS A 65 -10.74 -11.03 -9.66
N GLU A 66 -9.78 -11.96 -9.81
CA GLU A 66 -9.86 -13.29 -9.17
C GLU A 66 -9.83 -13.17 -7.63
N PHE A 67 -8.92 -12.34 -7.12
CA PHE A 67 -8.76 -12.12 -5.68
C PHE A 67 -10.00 -11.47 -5.06
N THR A 68 -10.67 -10.58 -5.80
CA THR A 68 -11.77 -9.76 -5.27
C THR A 68 -13.16 -10.35 -5.52
N GLU A 69 -13.30 -11.48 -6.21
CA GLU A 69 -14.57 -12.09 -6.59
C GLU A 69 -15.59 -12.21 -5.43
N LYS A 70 -15.10 -12.44 -4.21
CA LYS A 70 -15.94 -12.59 -3.00
C LYS A 70 -16.19 -11.29 -2.23
N PHE A 71 -15.61 -10.17 -2.67
CA PHE A 71 -15.69 -8.88 -1.99
C PHE A 71 -16.45 -7.87 -2.84
N GLU A 72 -17.23 -7.00 -2.20
CA GLU A 72 -18.04 -6.01 -2.90
C GLU A 72 -17.52 -4.58 -2.76
N ASN A 73 -16.81 -4.29 -1.65
CA ASN A 73 -16.43 -2.93 -1.30
C ASN A 73 -14.93 -2.83 -1.05
N ILE A 74 -14.36 -1.69 -1.37
CA ILE A 74 -12.98 -1.35 -1.02
C ILE A 74 -12.86 0.08 -0.54
N SER A 75 -12.14 0.28 0.58
CA SER A 75 -11.64 1.58 1.02
C SER A 75 -10.18 1.70 0.58
N VAL A 76 -9.93 2.53 -0.43
CA VAL A 76 -8.55 2.84 -0.88
C VAL A 76 -8.00 3.96 -0.01
N CYS A 77 -6.84 3.75 0.59
CA CYS A 77 -6.16 4.68 1.47
C CYS A 77 -4.85 5.14 0.83
N LEU A 78 -4.73 6.44 0.58
CA LEU A 78 -3.52 7.11 0.12
C LEU A 78 -2.93 7.91 1.28
N ALA A 79 -1.68 7.63 1.66
CA ALA A 79 -0.95 8.47 2.60
C ALA A 79 0.29 9.05 1.94
N PHE A 80 0.59 10.34 2.16
CA PHE A 80 1.76 11.00 1.62
C PHE A 80 2.34 12.04 2.57
N ALA A 81 3.66 12.23 2.51
CA ALA A 81 4.41 13.20 3.31
C ALA A 81 5.37 13.98 2.41
N TYR A 82 5.42 15.30 2.59
CA TYR A 82 6.37 16.17 1.91
C TYR A 82 7.79 15.92 2.41
N LEU A 83 8.76 15.98 1.50
CA LEU A 83 10.13 15.60 1.78
C LEU A 83 10.98 16.72 2.37
N ASP A 84 10.53 17.98 2.32
CA ASP A 84 11.13 19.14 3.02
C ASP A 84 11.24 18.92 4.53
N GLN A 85 10.27 18.23 5.13
CA GLN A 85 10.30 17.85 6.55
C GLN A 85 11.50 16.95 6.94
N PHE A 86 12.22 16.42 5.96
CA PHE A 86 13.34 15.51 6.13
C PHE A 86 14.69 16.14 5.74
N ASP A 87 14.81 17.47 5.70
CA ASP A 87 16.01 18.20 5.27
C ASP A 87 17.23 17.99 6.18
N TYR A 88 16.99 17.45 7.38
CA TYR A 88 18.06 16.95 8.25
C TYR A 88 18.78 15.69 7.70
N ILE A 89 18.23 15.04 6.66
CA ILE A 89 18.83 13.92 5.94
C ILE A 89 19.40 14.47 4.62
N LYS A 90 20.73 14.50 4.49
CA LYS A 90 21.41 15.09 3.31
C LYS A 90 21.32 14.25 2.05
N ASN A 91 21.21 12.94 2.18
CA ASN A 91 21.13 12.03 1.02
C ASN A 91 19.67 11.85 0.59
N ASP A 92 19.33 12.21 -0.64
CA ASP A 92 17.96 12.20 -1.19
C ASP A 92 17.32 10.82 -1.19
N TYR A 93 18.07 9.78 -1.55
CA TYR A 93 17.55 8.41 -1.49
C TYR A 93 17.20 7.99 -0.06
N LEU A 94 18.05 8.32 0.92
CA LEU A 94 17.78 8.03 2.33
C LEU A 94 16.63 8.88 2.88
N LYS A 95 16.48 10.12 2.42
CA LYS A 95 15.35 11.01 2.74
C LYS A 95 14.03 10.35 2.34
N ILE A 96 13.89 9.96 1.07
CA ILE A 96 12.69 9.27 0.57
C ILE A 96 12.47 7.96 1.31
N LYS A 97 13.52 7.15 1.47
CA LYS A 97 13.42 5.86 2.17
C LYS A 97 12.92 6.00 3.60
N ALA A 98 13.37 7.02 4.32
CA ALA A 98 12.92 7.32 5.68
C ALA A 98 11.43 7.69 5.70
N ALA A 99 11.03 8.66 4.89
CA ALA A 99 9.64 9.11 4.76
C ALA A 99 8.70 7.95 4.36
N HIS A 100 9.04 7.22 3.31
CA HIS A 100 8.27 6.07 2.84
C HIS A 100 8.15 4.97 3.91
N THR A 101 9.23 4.70 4.67
CA THR A 101 9.22 3.69 5.73
C THR A 101 8.28 4.09 6.87
N ILE A 102 8.25 5.37 7.25
CA ILE A 102 7.33 5.91 8.27
C ILE A 102 5.89 5.70 7.82
N LEU A 103 5.53 6.17 6.63
CA LEU A 103 4.18 6.03 6.08
C LEU A 103 3.75 4.57 6.01
N LYS A 104 4.58 3.72 5.40
CA LYS A 104 4.31 2.29 5.27
C LYS A 104 4.11 1.62 6.62
N SER A 105 4.96 1.91 7.60
CA SER A 105 4.87 1.31 8.93
C SER A 105 3.57 1.71 9.64
N ARG A 106 3.12 2.96 9.48
CA ARG A 106 1.87 3.45 10.08
C ARG A 106 0.66 2.77 9.42
N MET A 107 0.61 2.72 8.09
CA MET A 107 -0.44 2.05 7.34
C MET A 107 -0.52 0.56 7.66
N ASP A 108 0.61 -0.16 7.58
CA ASP A 108 0.65 -1.59 7.87
C ASP A 108 0.20 -1.91 9.32
N LYS A 109 0.69 -1.15 10.31
CA LYS A 109 0.31 -1.37 11.72
C LYS A 109 -1.18 -1.09 11.99
N ALA A 110 -1.73 -0.06 11.36
CA ALA A 110 -3.13 0.31 11.53
C ALA A 110 -4.05 -0.70 10.82
N LEU A 111 -3.87 -0.88 9.51
CA LEU A 111 -4.84 -1.62 8.70
C LEU A 111 -4.78 -3.13 8.92
N ARG A 112 -3.62 -3.69 9.32
CA ARG A 112 -3.55 -5.11 9.73
C ARG A 112 -4.41 -5.45 10.94
N LYS A 113 -4.67 -4.49 11.85
CA LYS A 113 -5.57 -4.70 12.99
C LYS A 113 -7.02 -4.87 12.58
N LEU A 114 -7.36 -4.46 11.36
CA LEU A 114 -8.72 -4.50 10.83
C LEU A 114 -9.00 -5.75 9.99
N ILE A 115 -8.01 -6.61 9.78
CA ILE A 115 -8.18 -7.90 9.11
C ILE A 115 -9.12 -8.78 9.94
N GLY A 116 -10.12 -9.36 9.29
CA GLY A 116 -11.10 -10.24 9.89
C GLY A 116 -11.67 -11.23 8.88
N LYS A 117 -12.72 -11.96 9.27
CA LYS A 117 -13.32 -13.01 8.44
C LYS A 117 -13.74 -12.53 7.05
N ASP A 118 -14.31 -11.32 6.96
CA ASP A 118 -14.85 -10.75 5.73
C ASP A 118 -14.15 -9.42 5.34
N VAL A 119 -12.96 -9.19 5.89
CA VAL A 119 -12.14 -7.99 5.66
C VAL A 119 -10.71 -8.40 5.40
N TYR A 120 -10.15 -7.95 4.29
CA TYR A 120 -8.77 -8.22 3.91
C TYR A 120 -8.00 -6.92 3.65
N TYR A 121 -6.72 -6.91 4.00
CA TYR A 121 -5.83 -5.79 3.83
C TYR A 121 -4.95 -5.94 2.59
N ILE A 122 -5.10 -5.05 1.61
CA ILE A 122 -4.18 -4.89 0.48
C ILE A 122 -3.06 -3.95 0.91
N SER A 123 -1.85 -4.46 0.98
CA SER A 123 -0.72 -3.78 1.66
C SER A 123 0.04 -2.80 0.77
N CYS A 124 0.75 -1.88 1.40
CA CYS A 124 1.69 -0.96 0.74
C CYS A 124 2.96 -1.71 0.28
N GLY A 125 2.87 -2.49 -0.78
CA GLY A 125 3.97 -3.31 -1.30
C GLY A 125 4.02 -4.71 -0.66
N ASN A 126 5.12 -5.43 -0.87
CA ASN A 126 5.26 -6.84 -0.53
C ASN A 126 5.01 -7.18 0.95
N CYS A 127 4.50 -8.40 1.21
CA CYS A 127 4.33 -8.94 2.55
C CYS A 127 5.66 -8.98 3.33
N ARG A 128 5.63 -8.58 4.62
CA ARG A 128 6.79 -8.50 5.52
C ARG A 128 6.60 -9.24 6.84
N LEU A 129 5.71 -10.22 6.91
CA LEU A 129 5.47 -11.00 8.13
C LEU A 129 6.66 -11.87 8.54
N CYS A 130 7.46 -12.32 7.58
CA CYS A 130 8.62 -13.15 7.80
C CYS A 130 9.92 -12.42 7.47
N LYS A 131 10.99 -12.63 8.26
CA LYS A 131 12.34 -12.17 7.91
C LYS A 131 12.80 -12.78 6.58
N MET A 132 12.54 -14.07 6.38
CA MET A 132 12.74 -14.80 5.12
C MET A 132 11.47 -15.56 4.77
N CYS A 133 10.95 -15.32 3.55
CA CYS A 133 9.76 -16.01 3.07
C CYS A 133 10.10 -17.48 2.72
N LYS A 134 9.23 -18.40 3.13
CA LYS A 134 9.35 -19.83 2.79
C LYS A 134 9.22 -20.13 1.30
N CYS A 135 8.68 -19.19 0.51
CA CYS A 135 8.66 -19.26 -0.94
C CYS A 135 10.05 -19.55 -1.54
N LYS A 136 11.12 -18.94 -0.98
CA LYS A 136 12.51 -19.19 -1.42
C LYS A 136 12.97 -20.65 -1.29
N THR A 137 12.37 -21.39 -0.40
CA THR A 137 12.67 -22.82 -0.16
C THR A 137 11.50 -23.72 -0.59
N GLN A 138 10.58 -23.19 -1.38
CA GLN A 138 9.37 -23.88 -1.86
C GLN A 138 8.49 -24.48 -0.73
N GLY A 139 8.65 -23.96 0.49
CA GLY A 139 7.84 -24.37 1.64
C GLY A 139 6.55 -23.57 1.76
N PRO A 140 5.53 -24.07 2.46
CA PRO A 140 4.25 -23.38 2.64
C PRO A 140 4.42 -22.06 3.37
N CYS A 141 3.47 -21.12 3.15
CA CYS A 141 3.46 -19.85 3.86
C CYS A 141 3.30 -20.10 5.38
N ASN A 142 4.10 -19.43 6.21
CA ASN A 142 3.98 -19.55 7.67
C ASN A 142 2.75 -18.83 8.23
N HIS A 143 2.17 -17.87 7.46
CA HIS A 143 1.06 -17.02 7.89
C HIS A 143 0.05 -16.84 6.74
N PRO A 144 -0.60 -17.90 6.24
CA PRO A 144 -1.47 -17.84 5.07
C PRO A 144 -2.64 -16.87 5.29
N ASP A 145 -3.24 -16.86 6.48
CA ASP A 145 -4.40 -16.03 6.81
C ASP A 145 -4.06 -14.54 7.01
N LEU A 146 -2.79 -14.23 7.23
CA LEU A 146 -2.28 -12.86 7.45
C LEU A 146 -1.43 -12.34 6.29
N MET A 147 -1.14 -13.19 5.30
CA MET A 147 -0.38 -12.78 4.11
C MET A 147 -1.17 -11.72 3.35
N THR A 148 -0.48 -10.69 2.86
CA THR A 148 -1.10 -9.60 2.12
C THR A 148 -0.44 -9.40 0.78
N TYR A 149 -1.25 -9.10 -0.24
CA TYR A 149 -0.79 -8.66 -1.55
C TYR A 149 -0.72 -7.13 -1.61
N SER A 150 0.07 -6.58 -2.50
CA SER A 150 -0.05 -5.17 -2.88
C SER A 150 -0.91 -5.03 -4.14
N PHE A 151 -1.41 -3.83 -4.42
CA PHE A 151 -2.15 -3.56 -5.65
C PHE A 151 -1.35 -3.94 -6.89
N GLU A 152 -0.07 -3.59 -6.94
CA GLU A 152 0.80 -3.92 -8.06
C GLU A 152 1.03 -5.44 -8.21
N ALA A 153 1.10 -6.18 -7.09
CA ALA A 153 1.21 -7.63 -7.14
C ALA A 153 -0.06 -8.29 -7.68
N LEU A 154 -1.22 -7.68 -7.40
CA LEU A 154 -2.51 -8.08 -7.95
C LEU A 154 -2.72 -7.59 -9.40
N GLY A 155 -1.80 -6.82 -9.96
CA GLY A 155 -1.85 -6.38 -11.35
C GLY A 155 -2.47 -5.00 -11.57
N ILE A 156 -2.68 -4.18 -10.54
CA ILE A 156 -3.31 -2.87 -10.65
C ILE A 156 -2.29 -1.77 -11.01
N ASN A 157 -2.59 -0.99 -12.04
CA ASN A 157 -1.90 0.26 -12.38
C ASN A 157 -2.19 1.31 -11.30
N LEU A 158 -1.32 1.34 -10.30
CA LEU A 158 -1.50 2.16 -9.12
C LEU A 158 -1.46 3.66 -9.43
N ALA A 159 -0.66 4.08 -10.42
CA ALA A 159 -0.54 5.48 -10.79
C ALA A 159 -1.84 6.04 -11.38
N GLU A 160 -2.46 5.29 -12.29
CA GLU A 160 -3.73 5.63 -12.90
C GLU A 160 -4.87 5.59 -11.87
N MET A 161 -4.95 4.51 -11.09
CA MET A 161 -5.95 4.39 -10.03
C MET A 161 -5.92 5.55 -9.04
N VAL A 162 -4.75 5.94 -8.56
CA VAL A 162 -4.60 7.03 -7.57
C VAL A 162 -4.93 8.38 -8.21
N LYS A 163 -4.51 8.61 -9.46
CA LYS A 163 -4.84 9.83 -10.18
C LYS A 163 -6.35 9.99 -10.34
N ASP A 164 -7.05 8.93 -10.73
CA ASP A 164 -8.51 8.97 -10.92
C ASP A 164 -9.28 9.11 -9.61
N LEU A 165 -8.87 8.39 -8.56
CA LEU A 165 -9.58 8.39 -7.29
C LEU A 165 -9.33 9.66 -6.45
N PHE A 166 -8.15 10.27 -6.52
CA PHE A 166 -7.75 11.33 -5.60
C PHE A 166 -7.31 12.63 -6.27
N ASP A 167 -7.15 12.64 -7.60
CA ASP A 167 -6.54 13.72 -8.39
C ASP A 167 -5.12 14.09 -7.88
N ILE A 168 -4.36 13.10 -7.44
CA ILE A 168 -2.99 13.23 -6.95
C ILE A 168 -2.10 12.31 -7.77
N PRO A 169 -1.02 12.81 -8.42
CA PRO A 169 -0.07 11.95 -9.10
C PRO A 169 0.79 11.18 -8.10
N LEU A 170 1.15 9.94 -8.41
CA LEU A 170 2.23 9.25 -7.71
C LEU A 170 3.57 9.75 -8.24
N LEU A 171 4.41 10.27 -7.34
CA LEU A 171 5.74 10.73 -7.70
C LEU A 171 6.79 9.64 -7.41
N TRP A 172 7.68 9.45 -8.38
CA TRP A 172 8.72 8.43 -8.31
C TRP A 172 10.10 9.08 -8.21
N TYR A 173 10.94 8.56 -7.32
CA TYR A 173 12.34 8.96 -7.25
C TYR A 173 13.06 8.60 -8.55
N ARG A 174 13.73 9.58 -9.12
CA ARG A 174 14.74 9.40 -10.16
C ARG A 174 16.05 10.00 -9.65
N LYS A 175 17.18 9.39 -10.00
CA LYS A 175 18.48 9.95 -9.65
C LYS A 175 18.53 11.42 -10.14
N GLU A 176 18.96 12.33 -9.26
CA GLU A 176 19.03 13.78 -9.51
C GLU A 176 17.67 14.52 -9.57
N ASN A 177 16.57 13.83 -9.30
CA ASN A 177 15.25 14.47 -9.22
C ASN A 177 14.51 14.00 -7.98
N LEU A 178 14.65 14.76 -6.89
CA LEU A 178 13.92 14.53 -5.65
C LEU A 178 12.45 14.98 -5.84
N PRO A 179 11.46 14.09 -5.67
CA PRO A 179 10.07 14.48 -5.73
C PRO A 179 9.68 15.34 -4.50
N ASP A 180 8.63 16.16 -4.62
CA ASP A 180 8.15 17.00 -3.51
C ASP A 180 7.66 16.16 -2.32
N TYR A 181 7.07 15.00 -2.59
CA TYR A 181 6.55 14.07 -1.58
C TYR A 181 6.77 12.62 -1.98
N THR A 182 6.70 11.75 -0.98
CA THR A 182 6.55 10.31 -1.18
C THR A 182 5.20 9.84 -0.67
N SER A 183 4.67 8.77 -1.27
CA SER A 183 3.35 8.24 -0.96
C SER A 183 3.36 6.72 -0.77
N VAL A 184 2.36 6.23 -0.07
CA VAL A 184 2.01 4.81 0.03
C VAL A 184 0.51 4.64 -0.18
N VAL A 185 0.13 3.56 -0.82
CA VAL A 185 -1.27 3.23 -1.10
C VAL A 185 -1.58 1.85 -0.52
N ALA A 186 -2.73 1.76 0.12
CA ALA A 186 -3.25 0.53 0.71
C ALA A 186 -4.74 0.40 0.43
N GLY A 187 -5.28 -0.81 0.60
CA GLY A 187 -6.71 -1.06 0.49
C GLY A 187 -7.22 -1.87 1.68
N LEU A 188 -8.42 -1.59 2.12
CA LEU A 188 -9.19 -2.46 2.98
C LEU A 188 -10.40 -2.94 2.18
N ILE A 189 -10.40 -4.20 1.78
CA ILE A 189 -11.45 -4.80 0.97
C ILE A 189 -12.35 -5.66 1.83
N SER A 190 -13.66 -5.59 1.62
CA SER A 190 -14.65 -6.24 2.46
C SER A 190 -15.87 -6.71 1.67
N LYS A 191 -16.54 -7.74 2.20
CA LYS A 191 -17.79 -8.23 1.66
C LYS A 191 -18.92 -7.20 1.85
N GLU A 192 -19.06 -6.69 3.08
CA GLU A 192 -19.98 -5.62 3.40
C GLU A 192 -19.26 -4.27 3.44
N LYS A 193 -20.01 -3.17 3.29
CA LYS A 193 -19.45 -1.83 3.39
C LYS A 193 -18.79 -1.62 4.74
N TYR A 194 -17.51 -1.34 4.74
CA TYR A 194 -16.74 -1.09 5.96
C TYR A 194 -16.96 0.35 6.44
N ASP A 195 -17.10 0.53 7.76
CA ASP A 195 -17.21 1.86 8.33
C ASP A 195 -15.85 2.59 8.28
N ARG A 196 -15.76 3.57 7.40
CA ARG A 196 -14.57 4.43 7.22
C ARG A 196 -14.11 5.09 8.52
N SER A 197 -15.05 5.39 9.45
CA SER A 197 -14.69 6.01 10.73
C SER A 197 -13.77 5.13 11.56
N VAL A 198 -13.91 3.80 11.47
CA VAL A 198 -13.04 2.83 12.13
C VAL A 198 -11.62 2.86 11.55
N ILE A 199 -11.49 2.97 10.22
CA ILE A 199 -10.19 3.10 9.54
C ILE A 199 -9.46 4.35 10.07
N ILE A 200 -10.15 5.48 10.06
CA ILE A 200 -9.59 6.77 10.47
C ILE A 200 -9.21 6.77 11.95
N LYS A 201 -10.11 6.27 12.81
CA LYS A 201 -9.84 6.14 14.25
C LYS A 201 -8.59 5.26 14.50
N THR A 202 -8.48 4.16 13.76
CA THR A 202 -7.33 3.25 13.89
C THR A 202 -6.03 3.90 13.42
N LEU A 203 -6.05 4.65 12.31
CA LEU A 203 -4.88 5.41 11.85
C LEU A 203 -4.45 6.49 12.84
N ARG A 204 -5.41 7.23 13.41
CA ARG A 204 -5.13 8.24 14.46
C ARG A 204 -4.53 7.64 15.73
N SER A 205 -4.93 6.43 16.10
CA SER A 205 -4.39 5.74 17.29
C SER A 205 -2.94 5.25 17.15
N MET A 206 -2.33 5.44 15.97
CA MET A 206 -0.94 5.07 15.71
C MET A 206 0.08 6.19 16.00
N ASN A 207 -0.37 7.32 16.50
CA ASN A 207 0.48 8.47 16.86
C ASN A 207 1.20 8.24 18.19
#